data_e42ee02e1cdd6b88dc0b6ba1a3a6beb4
#
_entry.id   e42ee02e1cdd6b88dc0b6ba1a3a6beb4
#
_cell.length_a   1.000
_cell.length_b   1.000
_cell.length_c   1.000
_cell.angle_alpha   90.00
_cell.angle_beta   90.00
_cell.angle_gamma   90.00
#
_symmetry.space_group_name_H-M   'P 1'
#
loop_
_entity.id
_entity.type
_entity.pdbx_description
1 polymer ?
#
loop_
_entity_poly.entity_id
_entity_poly.type
_entity_poly.pdbx_seq_one_letter_code
_entity_poly.pdbx_strand_id
1 'polypeptide(L)'
;MKTISLLFCLLLSGTLMAQTTVTGIFQGNADIGNPAIKGSASYNPADQSYSLKGSGYNIWFERDEFRYAFNQIEGDFILTANFRFEGQGTDPHRKTGWMIRASEDEDSPHISAVMHGDGLTVMQWRDFKGAEMKDPEDELFAKGSGYEIIQLERAGKIVFMRAAVAGKPFENIGSYAMENMPDKVLAGLFICSHNPEVTEQAAIWNVRIDKPVGDNYNASRDGAVGCRLETMNVFDGKRMVIHEKQGRFEAPNWMPDGKQLLFNMDGLLYKIPVTGGSVTQLNTGTVIRNNNDHGISFNGKLLAISSSKDDAAGRGSAVYVVKLKGGEPRLVTPETPSYWHGWHPNNKEVIYVAQRKGIPVYNIYRNSIKGGKEVALTDISEGEHVDGCEYSPDGKYIYYNGSHTGNMQLWRMNADGTGREQLTFDEYKNWFPHISPDGKWIAFISFPPDIEKNSHPSYKRVMLRLMPAGGGEPKVIAYLYGGQGTINVPSWSPDSKQIAFVSNSGK
;
A
#
# COMPACT_ATOMS: atom_id res chain seq x y z
N MET A 1 22.24 6.95 -81.37
CA MET A 1 22.53 7.27 -79.99
C MET A 1 21.44 6.61 -79.11
N LYS A 2 21.73 5.50 -78.47
CA LYS A 2 20.81 4.80 -77.57
C LYS A 2 21.17 5.18 -76.13
N THR A 3 20.28 5.84 -75.46
CA THR A 3 20.42 6.20 -74.02
C THR A 3 19.96 5.03 -73.15
N ILE A 4 20.87 4.49 -72.35
CA ILE A 4 20.61 3.45 -71.35
C ILE A 4 20.27 4.16 -70.04
N SER A 5 19.03 4.01 -69.52
CA SER A 5 18.63 4.44 -68.19
C SER A 5 18.93 3.32 -67.16
N LEU A 6 19.84 3.62 -66.27
CA LEU A 6 20.12 2.75 -65.12
C LEU A 6 19.10 3.03 -64.00
N LEU A 7 18.28 2.01 -63.66
CA LEU A 7 17.34 2.07 -62.52
C LEU A 7 18.09 1.61 -61.26
N PHE A 8 18.30 2.53 -60.34
CA PHE A 8 18.86 2.23 -59.01
C PHE A 8 17.74 1.81 -58.08
N CYS A 9 17.64 0.52 -57.75
CA CYS A 9 16.78 0.04 -56.67
C CYS A 9 17.45 0.29 -55.32
N LEU A 10 16.96 1.27 -54.55
CA LEU A 10 17.25 1.41 -53.11
C LEU A 10 16.48 0.34 -52.35
N LEU A 11 17.17 -0.65 -51.82
CA LEU A 11 16.66 -1.55 -50.80
C LEU A 11 16.66 -0.80 -49.44
N LEU A 12 15.50 -0.27 -49.04
CA LEU A 12 15.27 0.11 -47.64
C LEU A 12 15.18 -1.15 -46.78
N SER A 13 16.23 -1.47 -46.07
CA SER A 13 16.14 -2.40 -44.94
C SER A 13 15.43 -1.73 -43.79
N GLY A 14 14.11 -1.89 -43.74
CA GLY A 14 13.32 -1.54 -42.54
C GLY A 14 13.65 -2.50 -41.42
N THR A 15 14.38 -2.04 -40.41
CA THR A 15 14.42 -2.71 -39.11
C THR A 15 13.02 -2.71 -38.52
N LEU A 16 12.37 -3.86 -38.53
CA LEU A 16 11.16 -4.08 -37.73
C LEU A 16 11.58 -3.93 -36.26
N MET A 17 11.34 -2.75 -35.68
CA MET A 17 11.30 -2.63 -34.23
C MET A 17 10.13 -3.49 -33.75
N ALA A 18 10.42 -4.57 -33.04
CA ALA A 18 9.39 -5.34 -32.34
C ALA A 18 8.66 -4.37 -31.40
N GLN A 19 7.38 -4.14 -31.65
CA GLN A 19 6.52 -3.38 -30.76
C GLN A 19 6.50 -4.13 -29.42
N THR A 20 7.14 -3.56 -28.39
CA THR A 20 7.03 -4.07 -27.02
C THR A 20 5.57 -3.93 -26.59
N THR A 21 4.89 -5.06 -26.45
CA THR A 21 3.51 -5.08 -25.98
C THR A 21 3.49 -4.79 -24.49
N VAL A 22 2.92 -3.64 -24.11
CA VAL A 22 2.70 -3.26 -22.72
C VAL A 22 1.78 -4.29 -22.05
N THR A 23 2.21 -4.83 -20.88
CA THR A 23 1.44 -5.81 -20.12
C THR A 23 1.17 -5.26 -18.71
N GLY A 24 0.01 -4.67 -18.51
CA GLY A 24 -0.34 -4.01 -17.24
C GLY A 24 0.60 -2.83 -16.95
N ILE A 25 1.36 -2.89 -15.84
CA ILE A 25 2.36 -1.88 -15.50
C ILE A 25 3.72 -2.12 -16.16
N PHE A 26 3.94 -3.26 -16.83
CA PHE A 26 5.24 -3.63 -17.42
C PHE A 26 5.35 -3.12 -18.85
N GLN A 27 6.48 -2.48 -19.14
CA GLN A 27 6.81 -1.87 -20.44
C GLN A 27 7.31 -2.89 -21.45
N GLY A 28 7.93 -3.99 -20.97
CA GLY A 28 8.49 -5.04 -21.80
C GLY A 28 8.11 -6.44 -21.31
N ASN A 29 8.08 -7.39 -22.24
CA ASN A 29 8.01 -8.80 -21.92
C ASN A 29 8.74 -9.61 -22.99
N ALA A 30 9.64 -10.52 -22.58
CA ALA A 30 10.51 -11.26 -23.46
C ALA A 30 10.75 -12.69 -22.96
N ASP A 31 11.13 -13.56 -23.87
CA ASP A 31 11.78 -14.83 -23.52
C ASP A 31 13.29 -14.58 -23.48
N ILE A 32 13.90 -14.87 -22.35
CA ILE A 32 15.35 -14.77 -22.14
C ILE A 32 15.98 -16.11 -22.46
N GLY A 33 17.17 -16.10 -23.11
CA GLY A 33 17.91 -17.31 -23.45
C GLY A 33 17.31 -18.16 -24.57
N ASN A 34 16.29 -17.65 -25.26
CA ASN A 34 15.60 -18.31 -26.38
C ASN A 34 15.08 -19.73 -26.08
N PRO A 35 14.20 -19.90 -25.06
CA PRO A 35 13.64 -21.21 -24.71
C PRO A 35 12.90 -21.84 -25.90
N ALA A 36 12.92 -23.18 -25.96
CA ALA A 36 12.35 -23.95 -27.07
C ALA A 36 10.85 -23.70 -27.25
N ILE A 37 10.11 -23.48 -26.16
CA ILE A 37 8.69 -23.12 -26.18
C ILE A 37 8.54 -21.68 -25.72
N LYS A 38 8.02 -20.84 -26.61
CA LYS A 38 7.80 -19.43 -26.29
C LYS A 38 6.78 -19.22 -25.18
N GLY A 39 7.12 -18.33 -24.26
CA GLY A 39 6.26 -17.93 -23.17
C GLY A 39 5.28 -16.82 -23.54
N SER A 40 4.44 -16.48 -22.57
CA SER A 40 3.49 -15.36 -22.66
C SER A 40 3.32 -14.68 -21.32
N ALA A 41 2.94 -13.40 -21.35
CA ALA A 41 2.51 -12.64 -20.18
C ALA A 41 1.18 -11.96 -20.53
N SER A 42 0.21 -12.06 -19.64
CA SER A 42 -1.09 -11.41 -19.80
C SER A 42 -1.48 -10.65 -18.53
N TYR A 43 -2.29 -9.62 -18.69
CA TYR A 43 -2.82 -8.79 -17.61
C TYR A 43 -4.34 -8.73 -17.70
N ASN A 44 -5.01 -8.98 -16.57
CA ASN A 44 -6.45 -8.82 -16.45
C ASN A 44 -6.77 -7.47 -15.76
N PRO A 45 -7.29 -6.47 -16.46
CA PRO A 45 -7.61 -5.17 -15.85
C PRO A 45 -8.79 -5.22 -14.87
N ALA A 46 -9.63 -6.28 -14.93
CA ALA A 46 -10.80 -6.38 -14.06
C ALA A 46 -10.44 -6.67 -12.59
N ASP A 47 -9.31 -7.37 -12.35
CA ASP A 47 -8.81 -7.67 -11.00
C ASP A 47 -7.32 -7.34 -10.84
N GLN A 48 -6.72 -6.67 -11.82
CA GLN A 48 -5.32 -6.25 -11.88
C GLN A 48 -4.32 -7.39 -11.60
N SER A 49 -4.69 -8.61 -12.02
CA SER A 49 -3.83 -9.78 -11.92
C SER A 49 -3.04 -10.05 -13.19
N TYR A 50 -1.96 -10.79 -13.04
CA TYR A 50 -1.09 -11.24 -14.13
C TYR A 50 -1.11 -12.76 -14.21
N SER A 51 -0.98 -13.27 -15.44
CA SER A 51 -0.67 -14.66 -15.68
C SER A 51 0.58 -14.73 -16.54
N LEU A 52 1.63 -15.36 -16.02
CA LEU A 52 2.85 -15.65 -16.73
C LEU A 52 2.90 -17.13 -17.08
N LYS A 53 3.23 -17.42 -18.34
CA LYS A 53 3.47 -18.78 -18.84
C LYS A 53 4.83 -18.83 -19.51
N GLY A 54 5.67 -19.78 -19.13
CA GLY A 54 7.01 -19.90 -19.69
C GLY A 54 7.58 -21.30 -19.61
N SER A 55 8.54 -21.57 -20.49
CA SER A 55 9.43 -22.71 -20.42
C SER A 55 10.85 -22.26 -20.07
N GLY A 56 11.79 -23.16 -20.07
CA GLY A 56 13.20 -22.90 -19.88
C GLY A 56 13.87 -23.99 -19.05
N TYR A 57 15.16 -24.23 -19.33
CA TYR A 57 15.86 -25.29 -18.62
C TYR A 57 16.24 -24.91 -17.20
N ASN A 58 16.61 -23.65 -16.95
CA ASN A 58 16.95 -23.14 -15.62
C ASN A 58 17.25 -21.63 -15.63
N ILE A 59 17.39 -21.06 -14.42
CA ILE A 59 18.04 -19.79 -14.09
C ILE A 59 19.16 -20.16 -13.12
N TRP A 60 20.29 -20.65 -13.67
CA TRP A 60 21.42 -21.19 -12.93
C TRP A 60 22.63 -21.41 -13.88
N PHE A 61 23.74 -21.85 -13.36
CA PHE A 61 25.00 -22.02 -14.11
C PHE A 61 25.43 -20.72 -14.80
N GLU A 62 25.85 -20.78 -16.06
CA GLU A 62 26.39 -19.65 -16.82
C GLU A 62 25.32 -18.88 -17.61
N ARG A 63 24.12 -19.46 -17.79
CA ARG A 63 23.05 -18.86 -18.61
C ARG A 63 21.64 -19.18 -18.10
N ASP A 64 20.68 -18.36 -18.50
CA ASP A 64 19.29 -18.40 -18.08
C ASP A 64 18.34 -18.66 -19.26
N GLU A 65 17.28 -19.44 -19.04
CA GLU A 65 16.13 -19.57 -19.97
C GLU A 65 14.81 -19.41 -19.22
N PHE A 66 14.04 -18.35 -19.52
CA PHE A 66 12.78 -18.08 -18.82
C PHE A 66 11.95 -17.02 -19.52
N ARG A 67 10.65 -16.86 -19.12
CA ARG A 67 9.79 -15.75 -19.50
C ARG A 67 9.90 -14.61 -18.50
N TYR A 68 10.00 -13.35 -18.98
CA TYR A 68 10.19 -12.14 -18.20
C TYR A 68 9.21 -11.03 -18.60
N ALA A 69 8.54 -10.40 -17.61
CA ALA A 69 7.76 -9.18 -17.78
C ALA A 69 8.37 -8.08 -16.90
N PHE A 70 8.83 -6.97 -17.49
CA PHE A 70 9.74 -6.05 -16.81
C PHE A 70 9.52 -4.58 -17.14
N ASN A 71 10.04 -3.72 -16.27
CA ASN A 71 10.29 -2.30 -16.49
C ASN A 71 11.79 -2.02 -16.44
N GLN A 72 12.21 -1.00 -17.19
CA GLN A 72 13.51 -0.41 -17.00
C GLN A 72 13.41 0.63 -15.88
N ILE A 73 14.13 0.42 -14.77
CA ILE A 73 14.06 1.24 -13.56
C ILE A 73 15.46 1.69 -13.15
N GLU A 74 15.54 2.90 -12.60
CA GLU A 74 16.76 3.49 -12.06
C GLU A 74 16.57 3.87 -10.60
N GLY A 75 17.66 3.76 -9.79
CA GLY A 75 17.68 4.10 -8.37
C GLY A 75 17.04 3.04 -7.47
N ASP A 76 16.52 3.47 -6.33
CA ASP A 76 15.94 2.62 -5.30
C ASP A 76 14.47 2.30 -5.60
N PHE A 77 14.05 1.06 -5.31
CA PHE A 77 12.68 0.62 -5.50
C PHE A 77 12.34 -0.62 -4.67
N ILE A 78 11.04 -0.81 -4.45
CA ILE A 78 10.47 -1.96 -3.73
C ILE A 78 9.50 -2.67 -4.67
N LEU A 79 9.75 -3.95 -4.91
CA LEU A 79 8.90 -4.84 -5.70
C LEU A 79 8.12 -5.73 -4.74
N THR A 80 6.79 -5.72 -4.80
CA THR A 80 5.94 -6.57 -3.94
C THR A 80 4.85 -7.22 -4.78
N ALA A 81 4.65 -8.53 -4.62
CA ALA A 81 3.53 -9.26 -5.24
C ALA A 81 3.20 -10.53 -4.47
N ASN A 82 1.98 -11.03 -4.74
CA ASN A 82 1.56 -12.37 -4.37
C ASN A 82 1.77 -13.32 -5.56
N PHE A 83 2.24 -14.53 -5.30
CA PHE A 83 2.53 -15.54 -6.31
C PHE A 83 1.85 -16.87 -6.01
N ARG A 84 1.39 -17.55 -7.05
CA ARG A 84 0.90 -18.92 -6.97
C ARG A 84 1.11 -19.63 -8.29
N PHE A 85 1.75 -20.79 -8.27
CA PHE A 85 1.77 -21.66 -9.43
C PHE A 85 0.37 -22.19 -9.75
N GLU A 86 0.07 -22.35 -11.03
CA GLU A 86 -1.13 -23.02 -11.51
C GLU A 86 -0.79 -24.43 -11.96
N GLY A 87 -1.59 -25.42 -11.53
CA GLY A 87 -1.33 -26.84 -11.79
C GLY A 87 -0.23 -27.46 -10.90
N GLN A 88 -0.07 -28.78 -11.01
CA GLN A 88 0.90 -29.54 -10.20
C GLN A 88 2.34 -29.33 -10.68
N GLY A 89 2.52 -29.00 -11.97
CA GLY A 89 3.84 -28.87 -12.58
C GLY A 89 4.53 -30.21 -12.85
N THR A 90 5.63 -30.14 -13.59
CA THR A 90 6.43 -31.31 -13.98
C THR A 90 7.73 -31.41 -13.23
N ASP A 91 8.23 -30.31 -12.68
CA ASP A 91 9.51 -30.23 -11.97
C ASP A 91 9.35 -29.47 -10.64
N PRO A 92 9.85 -30.01 -9.52
CA PRO A 92 9.80 -29.34 -8.23
C PRO A 92 10.60 -28.02 -8.20
N HIS A 93 11.63 -27.88 -9.04
CA HIS A 93 12.45 -26.68 -9.14
C HIS A 93 11.95 -25.65 -10.16
N ARG A 94 10.75 -25.80 -10.75
CA ARG A 94 10.12 -24.70 -11.50
C ARG A 94 10.12 -23.43 -10.66
N LYS A 95 10.37 -22.26 -11.28
CA LYS A 95 10.67 -21.01 -10.58
C LYS A 95 9.73 -19.92 -11.03
N THR A 96 9.27 -19.10 -10.07
CA THR A 96 8.62 -17.80 -10.32
C THR A 96 8.96 -16.82 -9.22
N GLY A 97 8.84 -15.53 -9.48
CA GLY A 97 9.17 -14.50 -8.48
C GLY A 97 9.50 -13.16 -9.09
N TRP A 98 10.32 -12.40 -8.35
CA TRP A 98 10.87 -11.11 -8.77
C TRP A 98 12.34 -11.27 -9.19
N MET A 99 12.73 -10.54 -10.25
CA MET A 99 14.12 -10.47 -10.70
C MET A 99 14.51 -9.03 -11.01
N ILE A 100 15.74 -8.68 -10.66
CA ILE A 100 16.46 -7.47 -11.07
C ILE A 100 17.67 -7.94 -11.87
N ARG A 101 17.84 -7.43 -13.11
CA ARG A 101 18.97 -7.81 -13.98
C ARG A 101 19.48 -6.64 -14.81
N ALA A 102 20.75 -6.73 -15.23
CA ALA A 102 21.41 -5.65 -15.97
C ALA A 102 20.92 -5.52 -17.42
N SER A 103 20.60 -6.64 -18.08
CA SER A 103 20.17 -6.67 -19.49
C SER A 103 19.29 -7.89 -19.80
N GLU A 104 18.80 -7.98 -21.04
CA GLU A 104 18.08 -9.16 -21.56
C GLU A 104 19.01 -10.31 -21.99
N ASP A 105 20.35 -10.15 -21.91
CA ASP A 105 21.29 -11.20 -22.25
C ASP A 105 21.13 -12.43 -21.34
N GLU A 106 21.22 -13.63 -21.88
CA GLU A 106 21.00 -14.89 -21.12
C GLU A 106 22.01 -15.10 -19.98
N ASP A 107 23.17 -14.47 -20.06
CA ASP A 107 24.27 -14.54 -19.08
C ASP A 107 24.40 -13.27 -18.22
N SER A 108 23.35 -12.41 -18.22
CA SER A 108 23.35 -11.12 -17.50
C SER A 108 23.54 -11.28 -15.99
N PRO A 109 24.25 -10.34 -15.33
CA PRO A 109 24.20 -10.23 -13.87
C PRO A 109 22.74 -10.04 -13.43
N HIS A 110 22.32 -10.73 -12.38
CA HIS A 110 20.99 -10.63 -11.84
C HIS A 110 20.93 -10.99 -10.36
N ILE A 111 19.88 -10.57 -9.69
CA ILE A 111 19.44 -11.06 -8.39
C ILE A 111 17.96 -11.31 -8.42
N SER A 112 17.51 -12.44 -7.88
CA SER A 112 16.12 -12.87 -7.94
C SER A 112 15.62 -13.38 -6.58
N ALA A 113 14.38 -13.07 -6.29
CA ALA A 113 13.62 -13.62 -5.18
C ALA A 113 12.70 -14.70 -5.76
N VAL A 114 13.00 -15.95 -5.48
CA VAL A 114 12.46 -17.12 -6.16
C VAL A 114 11.56 -17.92 -5.26
N MET A 115 10.41 -18.30 -5.78
CA MET A 115 9.55 -19.34 -5.24
C MET A 115 9.63 -20.56 -6.16
N HIS A 116 9.97 -21.72 -5.63
CA HIS A 116 10.02 -22.99 -6.32
C HIS A 116 8.69 -23.76 -6.24
N GLY A 117 8.53 -24.74 -7.12
CA GLY A 117 7.33 -25.57 -7.17
C GLY A 117 7.12 -26.49 -5.97
N ASP A 118 8.19 -26.88 -5.28
CA ASP A 118 8.19 -27.66 -4.03
C ASP A 118 8.02 -26.79 -2.77
N GLY A 119 7.92 -25.44 -2.93
CA GLY A 119 7.79 -24.49 -1.83
C GLY A 119 9.10 -23.92 -1.30
N LEU A 120 10.26 -24.35 -1.82
CA LEU A 120 11.55 -23.71 -1.54
C LEU A 120 11.46 -22.23 -1.93
N THR A 121 11.90 -21.35 -1.03
CA THR A 121 11.92 -19.89 -1.27
C THR A 121 13.33 -19.39 -1.01
N VAL A 122 13.93 -18.70 -1.99
CA VAL A 122 15.36 -18.43 -1.99
C VAL A 122 15.68 -17.13 -2.73
N MET A 123 16.68 -16.39 -2.26
CA MET A 123 17.32 -15.31 -3.02
C MET A 123 18.54 -15.88 -3.74
N GLN A 124 18.62 -15.68 -5.06
CA GLN A 124 19.70 -16.21 -5.92
C GLN A 124 20.29 -15.09 -6.76
N TRP A 125 21.60 -15.13 -7.07
CA TRP A 125 22.25 -14.08 -7.86
C TRP A 125 23.39 -14.60 -8.74
N ARG A 126 23.70 -13.83 -9.80
CA ARG A 126 24.89 -13.89 -10.64
C ARG A 126 25.56 -12.53 -10.59
N ASP A 127 26.78 -12.44 -10.08
CA ASP A 127 27.47 -11.18 -9.81
C ASP A 127 27.92 -10.41 -11.05
N PHE A 128 28.35 -11.10 -12.08
CA PHE A 128 28.87 -10.52 -13.32
C PHE A 128 28.47 -11.35 -14.52
N LYS A 129 28.56 -10.76 -15.68
CA LYS A 129 28.13 -11.38 -16.94
C LYS A 129 28.94 -12.67 -17.19
N GLY A 130 28.22 -13.77 -17.47
CA GLY A 130 28.79 -15.07 -17.74
C GLY A 130 29.37 -15.79 -16.53
N ALA A 131 29.17 -15.30 -15.29
CA ALA A 131 29.57 -16.00 -14.09
C ALA A 131 28.77 -17.29 -13.91
N GLU A 132 29.44 -18.36 -13.54
CA GLU A 132 28.77 -19.59 -13.11
C GLU A 132 28.20 -19.42 -11.69
N MET A 133 26.92 -19.69 -11.51
CA MET A 133 26.26 -19.66 -10.20
C MET A 133 26.59 -20.97 -9.46
N LYS A 134 26.87 -20.88 -8.15
CA LYS A 134 27.33 -21.97 -7.30
C LYS A 134 26.51 -22.11 -6.02
N ASP A 135 26.12 -23.32 -5.70
CA ASP A 135 25.49 -23.69 -4.43
C ASP A 135 26.59 -24.00 -3.38
N PRO A 136 26.54 -23.44 -2.16
CA PRO A 136 25.56 -22.46 -1.63
C PRO A 136 26.01 -20.99 -1.70
N GLU A 137 27.08 -20.66 -2.47
CA GLU A 137 27.71 -19.33 -2.44
C GLU A 137 26.81 -18.24 -2.99
N ASP A 138 25.98 -18.55 -4.01
CA ASP A 138 25.15 -17.59 -4.74
C ASP A 138 23.67 -17.67 -4.37
N GLU A 139 23.36 -18.06 -3.12
CA GLU A 139 21.99 -18.17 -2.65
C GLU A 139 21.82 -18.00 -1.14
N LEU A 140 20.62 -17.51 -0.75
CA LEU A 140 20.17 -17.38 0.64
C LEU A 140 18.76 -17.98 0.79
N PHE A 141 18.64 -19.01 1.60
CA PHE A 141 17.40 -19.77 1.79
C PHE A 141 16.48 -19.16 2.86
N ALA A 142 15.18 -19.13 2.58
CA ALA A 142 14.17 -18.91 3.59
C ALA A 142 14.12 -20.11 4.55
N LYS A 143 13.90 -19.83 5.84
CA LYS A 143 13.85 -20.87 6.88
C LYS A 143 12.52 -21.62 6.94
N GLY A 144 11.45 -20.96 6.53
CA GLY A 144 10.10 -21.49 6.52
C GLY A 144 9.66 -22.01 5.15
N SER A 145 8.37 -22.29 5.03
CA SER A 145 7.71 -22.71 3.79
C SER A 145 6.32 -22.09 3.68
N GLY A 146 5.68 -22.22 2.52
CA GLY A 146 4.34 -21.71 2.29
C GLY A 146 4.27 -20.20 2.10
N TYR A 147 5.37 -19.58 1.71
CA TYR A 147 5.38 -18.17 1.35
C TYR A 147 4.62 -17.95 0.05
N GLU A 148 3.76 -16.95 0.05
CA GLU A 148 2.96 -16.54 -1.11
C GLU A 148 3.23 -15.09 -1.51
N ILE A 149 3.83 -14.30 -0.62
CA ILE A 149 4.08 -12.89 -0.81
C ILE A 149 5.57 -12.65 -0.77
N ILE A 150 6.10 -12.12 -1.88
CA ILE A 150 7.53 -11.89 -2.03
C ILE A 150 7.77 -10.40 -2.26
N GLN A 151 8.75 -9.87 -1.53
CA GLN A 151 9.27 -8.52 -1.70
C GLN A 151 10.77 -8.58 -2.01
N LEU A 152 11.16 -7.88 -3.08
CA LEU A 152 12.56 -7.64 -3.44
C LEU A 152 12.79 -6.13 -3.48
N GLU A 153 13.74 -5.63 -2.69
CA GLU A 153 13.99 -4.20 -2.53
C GLU A 153 15.44 -3.88 -2.89
N ARG A 154 15.62 -2.88 -3.75
CA ARG A 154 16.94 -2.29 -4.01
C ARG A 154 17.10 -1.00 -3.22
N ALA A 155 18.21 -0.89 -2.47
CA ALA A 155 18.65 0.32 -1.79
C ALA A 155 20.14 0.55 -2.12
N GLY A 156 20.43 1.41 -3.07
CA GLY A 156 21.77 1.58 -3.65
C GLY A 156 22.25 0.31 -4.36
N LYS A 157 23.34 -0.27 -3.84
CA LYS A 157 23.88 -1.55 -4.35
C LYS A 157 23.36 -2.76 -3.57
N ILE A 158 22.71 -2.57 -2.44
CA ILE A 158 22.21 -3.66 -1.62
C ILE A 158 20.80 -4.02 -2.05
N VAL A 159 20.56 -5.32 -2.20
CA VAL A 159 19.24 -5.87 -2.49
C VAL A 159 18.80 -6.74 -1.32
N PHE A 160 17.58 -6.51 -0.84
CA PHE A 160 16.97 -7.22 0.27
C PHE A 160 15.82 -8.08 -0.22
N MET A 161 15.73 -9.30 0.29
CA MET A 161 14.56 -10.16 0.09
C MET A 161 13.79 -10.34 1.38
N ARG A 162 12.47 -10.20 1.28
CA ARG A 162 11.52 -10.56 2.34
C ARG A 162 10.44 -11.44 1.75
N ALA A 163 9.93 -12.36 2.56
CA ALA A 163 8.81 -13.21 2.16
C ALA A 163 7.81 -13.35 3.31
N ALA A 164 6.54 -13.58 2.99
CA ALA A 164 5.49 -13.79 3.99
C ALA A 164 4.53 -14.89 3.58
N VAL A 165 4.08 -15.64 4.59
CA VAL A 165 2.88 -16.46 4.52
C VAL A 165 1.67 -15.52 4.65
N ALA A 166 0.59 -15.80 3.95
CA ALA A 166 -0.63 -14.99 4.02
C ALA A 166 -1.09 -14.75 5.47
N GLY A 167 -1.33 -13.50 5.82
CA GLY A 167 -1.76 -13.08 7.16
C GLY A 167 -0.65 -12.82 8.17
N LYS A 168 0.62 -13.08 7.84
CA LYS A 168 1.77 -12.88 8.75
C LYS A 168 2.64 -11.70 8.32
N PRO A 169 3.40 -11.07 9.22
CA PRO A 169 4.45 -10.11 8.86
C PRO A 169 5.51 -10.70 7.94
N PHE A 170 6.23 -9.84 7.22
CA PHE A 170 7.39 -10.29 6.44
C PHE A 170 8.48 -10.87 7.33
N GLU A 171 9.04 -11.99 6.88
CA GLU A 171 10.32 -12.51 7.34
C GLU A 171 11.42 -11.92 6.47
N ASN A 172 12.51 -11.47 7.09
CA ASN A 172 13.72 -11.06 6.37
C ASN A 172 14.51 -12.30 5.98
N ILE A 173 14.61 -12.60 4.68
CA ILE A 173 15.36 -13.75 4.16
C ILE A 173 16.84 -13.43 4.13
N GLY A 174 17.19 -12.23 3.67
CA GLY A 174 18.56 -11.77 3.64
C GLY A 174 18.77 -10.56 2.73
N SER A 175 20.03 -10.23 2.53
CA SER A 175 20.45 -9.16 1.63
C SER A 175 21.79 -9.50 0.99
N TYR A 176 22.01 -8.98 -0.22
CA TYR A 176 23.26 -9.14 -0.95
C TYR A 176 23.65 -7.83 -1.65
N ALA A 177 24.97 -7.55 -1.70
CA ALA A 177 25.50 -6.36 -2.35
C ALA A 177 25.86 -6.66 -3.81
N MET A 178 25.07 -6.21 -4.75
CA MET A 178 25.28 -6.34 -6.19
C MET A 178 26.18 -5.21 -6.71
N GLU A 179 27.49 -5.27 -6.39
CA GLU A 179 28.44 -4.19 -6.69
C GLU A 179 28.54 -3.86 -8.19
N ASN A 180 28.44 -4.87 -9.05
CA ASN A 180 28.54 -4.76 -10.49
C ASN A 180 27.21 -4.43 -11.19
N MET A 181 26.10 -4.35 -10.45
CA MET A 181 24.81 -4.01 -11.02
C MET A 181 24.78 -2.52 -11.43
N PRO A 182 24.38 -2.17 -12.66
CA PRO A 182 24.25 -0.79 -13.09
C PRO A 182 23.12 -0.07 -12.34
N ASP A 183 23.11 1.27 -12.38
CA ASP A 183 22.02 2.04 -11.76
C ASP A 183 20.70 1.80 -12.47
N LYS A 184 20.73 1.72 -13.79
CA LYS A 184 19.58 1.44 -14.65
C LYS A 184 19.51 -0.05 -14.93
N VAL A 185 18.44 -0.70 -14.48
CA VAL A 185 18.22 -2.15 -14.50
C VAL A 185 16.88 -2.52 -15.10
N LEU A 186 16.72 -3.77 -15.47
CA LEU A 186 15.44 -4.40 -15.75
C LEU A 186 14.95 -5.03 -14.45
N ALA A 187 13.72 -4.70 -14.02
CA ALA A 187 13.10 -5.26 -12.83
C ALA A 187 11.69 -5.74 -13.14
N GLY A 188 11.36 -6.99 -12.76
CA GLY A 188 10.09 -7.58 -13.17
C GLY A 188 9.81 -8.97 -12.65
N LEU A 189 8.70 -9.52 -13.15
CA LEU A 189 8.16 -10.84 -12.85
C LEU A 189 8.74 -11.88 -13.83
N PHE A 190 9.06 -13.06 -13.33
CA PHE A 190 9.56 -14.12 -14.17
C PHE A 190 8.92 -15.49 -13.89
N ILE A 191 9.03 -16.40 -14.86
CA ILE A 191 8.68 -17.82 -14.73
C ILE A 191 9.60 -18.68 -15.58
N CYS A 192 10.08 -19.79 -14.99
CA CYS A 192 10.86 -20.83 -15.64
C CYS A 192 10.29 -22.21 -15.28
N SER A 193 10.11 -23.09 -16.25
CA SER A 193 9.57 -24.45 -16.02
C SER A 193 10.58 -25.42 -15.40
N HIS A 194 11.86 -25.14 -15.48
CA HIS A 194 12.97 -26.08 -15.17
C HIS A 194 12.94 -27.37 -16.02
N ASN A 195 12.13 -27.37 -17.07
CA ASN A 195 12.01 -28.42 -18.08
C ASN A 195 11.74 -27.76 -19.44
N PRO A 196 12.68 -27.77 -20.40
CA PRO A 196 12.53 -27.07 -21.68
C PRO A 196 11.42 -27.63 -22.58
N GLU A 197 10.91 -28.83 -22.30
CA GLU A 197 9.87 -29.49 -23.10
C GLU A 197 8.44 -29.12 -22.68
N VAL A 198 8.28 -28.38 -21.57
CA VAL A 198 6.96 -27.99 -21.04
C VAL A 198 6.91 -26.52 -20.71
N THR A 199 5.70 -25.99 -20.58
CA THR A 199 5.46 -24.66 -20.03
C THR A 199 4.79 -24.77 -18.67
N GLU A 200 5.22 -23.97 -17.72
CA GLU A 200 4.57 -23.76 -16.42
C GLU A 200 3.82 -22.41 -16.43
N GLN A 201 2.88 -22.27 -15.51
CA GLN A 201 2.07 -21.07 -15.39
C GLN A 201 1.98 -20.61 -13.94
N ALA A 202 2.01 -19.28 -13.73
CA ALA A 202 1.80 -18.67 -12.43
C ALA A 202 0.77 -17.56 -12.51
N ALA A 203 -0.11 -17.50 -11.52
CA ALA A 203 -1.00 -16.38 -11.24
C ALA A 203 -0.30 -15.43 -10.24
N ILE A 204 -0.30 -14.13 -10.56
CA ILE A 204 0.38 -13.10 -9.76
C ILE A 204 -0.57 -11.93 -9.58
N TRP A 205 -0.73 -11.45 -8.35
CA TRP A 205 -1.63 -10.34 -8.04
C TRP A 205 -1.03 -9.40 -6.99
N ASN A 206 -1.67 -8.26 -6.75
CA ASN A 206 -1.17 -7.20 -5.88
C ASN A 206 0.23 -6.71 -6.28
N VAL A 207 0.54 -6.72 -7.57
CA VAL A 207 1.83 -6.33 -8.11
C VAL A 207 2.03 -4.83 -7.90
N ARG A 208 3.05 -4.45 -7.15
CA ARG A 208 3.43 -3.06 -6.87
C ARG A 208 4.92 -2.85 -7.08
N ILE A 209 5.23 -1.75 -7.71
CA ILE A 209 6.59 -1.20 -7.82
C ILE A 209 6.53 0.16 -7.16
N ASP A 210 7.16 0.29 -6.00
CA ASP A 210 7.17 1.51 -5.21
C ASP A 210 8.59 2.09 -5.20
N LYS A 211 8.70 3.40 -5.38
CA LYS A 211 9.96 4.13 -5.21
C LYS A 211 9.96 4.79 -3.84
N PRO A 212 10.79 4.34 -2.89
CA PRO A 212 10.90 4.99 -1.59
C PRO A 212 11.56 6.37 -1.74
N VAL A 213 11.24 7.27 -0.82
CA VAL A 213 11.97 8.52 -0.67
C VAL A 213 13.17 8.32 0.24
N GLY A 214 14.20 9.14 0.07
CA GLY A 214 15.39 9.09 0.96
C GLY A 214 15.06 9.51 2.40
N ASP A 215 15.91 9.12 3.34
CA ASP A 215 15.70 9.35 4.79
C ASP A 215 15.53 10.83 5.17
N ASN A 216 16.19 11.73 4.43
CA ASN A 216 16.11 13.17 4.63
C ASN A 216 14.96 13.87 3.89
N TYR A 217 14.03 13.10 3.29
CA TYR A 217 12.92 13.65 2.53
C TYR A 217 11.95 14.41 3.45
N ASN A 218 11.56 15.60 2.99
CA ASN A 218 10.56 16.42 3.66
C ASN A 218 9.54 16.92 2.62
N ALA A 219 8.30 16.46 2.73
CA ALA A 219 7.25 16.77 1.77
C ALA A 219 6.97 18.27 1.59
N SER A 220 7.20 19.08 2.62
CA SER A 220 7.03 20.55 2.54
C SER A 220 8.14 21.24 1.73
N ARG A 221 9.35 20.65 1.69
CA ARG A 221 10.51 21.15 0.95
C ARG A 221 10.59 20.52 -0.45
N ASP A 222 10.39 19.19 -0.52
CA ASP A 222 10.73 18.37 -1.69
C ASP A 222 9.49 18.05 -2.55
N GLY A 223 8.31 18.51 -2.11
CA GLY A 223 7.04 18.24 -2.76
C GLY A 223 6.41 16.91 -2.32
N ALA A 224 5.18 16.65 -2.73
CA ALA A 224 4.52 15.39 -2.45
C ALA A 224 4.95 14.30 -3.45
N VAL A 225 5.06 13.04 -2.97
CA VAL A 225 5.23 11.87 -3.85
C VAL A 225 3.92 11.48 -4.51
N GLY A 226 3.98 10.53 -5.44
CA GLY A 226 2.79 9.94 -6.04
C GLY A 226 1.95 9.17 -5.03
N CYS A 227 0.64 9.17 -5.24
CA CYS A 227 -0.33 8.44 -4.44
C CYS A 227 -1.18 7.53 -5.32
N ARG A 228 -1.51 6.34 -4.80
CA ARG A 228 -2.51 5.44 -5.36
C ARG A 228 -3.67 5.33 -4.39
N LEU A 229 -4.87 5.67 -4.84
CA LEU A 229 -6.11 5.36 -4.14
C LEU A 229 -6.48 3.91 -4.47
N GLU A 230 -6.59 3.10 -3.45
CA GLU A 230 -6.82 1.67 -3.60
C GLU A 230 -8.05 1.22 -2.82
N THR A 231 -8.68 0.16 -3.30
CA THR A 231 -9.64 -0.64 -2.54
C THR A 231 -9.11 -2.06 -2.38
N MET A 232 -9.54 -2.74 -1.34
CA MET A 232 -9.17 -4.14 -1.10
C MET A 232 -10.32 -4.89 -0.46
N ASN A 233 -10.61 -6.07 -0.96
CA ASN A 233 -11.45 -7.03 -0.23
C ASN A 233 -10.60 -7.67 0.88
N VAL A 234 -11.05 -7.51 2.13
CA VAL A 234 -10.27 -7.93 3.31
C VAL A 234 -10.23 -9.45 3.52
N PHE A 235 -11.07 -10.21 2.80
CA PHE A 235 -11.17 -11.66 2.93
C PHE A 235 -10.39 -12.43 1.87
N ASP A 236 -10.24 -11.88 0.67
CA ASP A 236 -9.43 -12.49 -0.41
C ASP A 236 -8.11 -11.76 -0.67
N GLY A 237 -7.91 -10.61 0.00
CA GLY A 237 -6.67 -9.83 -0.06
C GLY A 237 -6.38 -9.18 -1.42
N LYS A 238 -7.34 -9.17 -2.36
CA LYS A 238 -7.14 -8.54 -3.67
C LYS A 238 -7.26 -7.03 -3.60
N ARG A 239 -6.20 -6.34 -4.06
CA ARG A 239 -6.08 -4.88 -4.09
C ARG A 239 -6.33 -4.36 -5.50
N MET A 240 -7.07 -3.24 -5.59
CA MET A 240 -7.37 -2.55 -6.84
C MET A 240 -6.91 -1.09 -6.77
N VAL A 241 -6.05 -0.66 -7.67
CA VAL A 241 -5.75 0.77 -7.86
C VAL A 241 -6.92 1.42 -8.59
N ILE A 242 -7.60 2.34 -7.93
CA ILE A 242 -8.76 3.08 -8.46
C ILE A 242 -8.31 4.38 -9.14
N HIS A 243 -7.30 5.03 -8.58
CA HIS A 243 -6.76 6.27 -9.09
C HIS A 243 -5.29 6.39 -8.69
N GLU A 244 -4.48 6.88 -9.62
CA GLU A 244 -3.06 7.16 -9.38
C GLU A 244 -2.71 8.55 -9.92
N LYS A 245 -1.97 9.33 -9.14
CA LYS A 245 -1.56 10.68 -9.51
C LYS A 245 -0.32 11.10 -8.73
N GLN A 246 0.53 11.90 -9.37
CA GLN A 246 1.56 12.66 -8.64
C GLN A 246 0.89 13.76 -7.81
N GLY A 247 1.29 13.89 -6.56
CA GLY A 247 0.68 14.79 -5.59
C GLY A 247 0.06 14.04 -4.43
N ARG A 248 -0.37 14.79 -3.41
CA ARG A 248 -0.89 14.22 -2.17
C ARG A 248 -2.40 14.17 -2.19
N PHE A 249 -2.96 12.99 -2.01
CA PHE A 249 -4.34 12.78 -1.58
C PHE A 249 -4.37 11.70 -0.50
N GLU A 250 -5.40 11.72 0.36
CA GLU A 250 -5.37 11.00 1.63
C GLU A 250 -6.78 10.59 2.07
N ALA A 251 -6.83 9.64 3.02
CA ALA A 251 -7.96 9.39 3.89
C ALA A 251 -9.27 9.13 3.15
N PRO A 252 -9.39 8.04 2.37
CA PRO A 252 -10.62 7.75 1.65
C PRO A 252 -11.73 7.22 2.56
N ASN A 253 -12.95 7.77 2.40
CA ASN A 253 -14.17 7.20 2.95
C ASN A 253 -15.02 6.57 1.84
N TRP A 254 -15.71 5.48 2.12
CA TRP A 254 -16.77 4.99 1.26
C TRP A 254 -18.04 5.85 1.39
N MET A 255 -18.62 6.20 0.25
CA MET A 255 -19.97 6.82 0.25
C MET A 255 -21.03 5.78 0.65
N PRO A 256 -22.14 6.20 1.28
CA PRO A 256 -23.16 5.27 1.80
C PRO A 256 -23.81 4.37 0.76
N ASP A 257 -23.79 4.77 -0.52
CA ASP A 257 -24.31 3.98 -1.63
C ASP A 257 -23.32 2.90 -2.14
N GLY A 258 -22.09 2.87 -1.60
CA GLY A 258 -21.05 1.94 -1.99
C GLY A 258 -20.45 2.18 -3.38
N LYS A 259 -20.83 3.28 -4.06
CA LYS A 259 -20.45 3.52 -5.47
C LYS A 259 -19.31 4.51 -5.67
N GLN A 260 -19.00 5.33 -4.67
CA GLN A 260 -17.97 6.35 -4.74
C GLN A 260 -17.12 6.33 -3.46
N LEU A 261 -15.90 6.84 -3.59
CA LEU A 261 -15.01 7.19 -2.48
C LEU A 261 -14.94 8.71 -2.36
N LEU A 262 -14.92 9.21 -1.13
CA LEU A 262 -14.62 10.59 -0.76
C LEU A 262 -13.18 10.62 -0.23
N PHE A 263 -12.37 11.58 -0.65
CA PHE A 263 -10.98 11.72 -0.18
C PHE A 263 -10.55 13.18 -0.17
N ASN A 264 -9.49 13.47 0.59
CA ASN A 264 -8.88 14.79 0.70
C ASN A 264 -7.75 14.94 -0.33
N MET A 265 -7.63 16.11 -0.94
CA MET A 265 -6.50 16.51 -1.79
C MET A 265 -6.36 18.04 -1.75
N ASP A 266 -5.15 18.52 -1.43
CA ASP A 266 -4.80 19.95 -1.43
C ASP A 266 -5.78 20.83 -0.59
N GLY A 267 -6.21 20.33 0.57
CA GLY A 267 -7.14 21.04 1.46
C GLY A 267 -8.61 21.02 1.05
N LEU A 268 -8.94 20.33 -0.03
CA LEU A 268 -10.30 20.17 -0.55
C LEU A 268 -10.72 18.71 -0.52
N LEU A 269 -12.01 18.48 -0.62
CA LEU A 269 -12.59 17.13 -0.67
C LEU A 269 -13.07 16.79 -2.08
N TYR A 270 -12.83 15.55 -2.48
CA TYR A 270 -13.17 15.06 -3.82
C TYR A 270 -13.86 13.71 -3.74
N LYS A 271 -14.61 13.38 -4.79
CA LYS A 271 -15.28 12.09 -4.98
C LYS A 271 -14.81 11.46 -6.27
N ILE A 272 -14.70 10.13 -6.26
CA ILE A 272 -14.39 9.30 -7.42
C ILE A 272 -15.24 8.02 -7.39
N PRO A 273 -15.73 7.51 -8.54
CA PRO A 273 -16.34 6.18 -8.59
C PRO A 273 -15.37 5.09 -8.12
N VAL A 274 -15.85 4.06 -7.43
CA VAL A 274 -15.03 2.91 -7.00
C VAL A 274 -14.47 2.10 -8.17
N THR A 275 -14.99 2.32 -9.36
CA THR A 275 -14.48 1.75 -10.62
C THR A 275 -13.44 2.63 -11.31
N GLY A 276 -13.02 3.71 -10.67
CA GLY A 276 -12.16 4.74 -11.27
C GLY A 276 -12.93 5.72 -12.15
N GLY A 277 -12.21 6.62 -12.80
CA GLY A 277 -12.77 7.61 -13.71
C GLY A 277 -12.65 9.06 -13.20
N SER A 278 -13.66 9.88 -13.44
CA SER A 278 -13.59 11.33 -13.18
C SER A 278 -13.67 11.67 -11.70
N VAL A 279 -12.70 12.46 -11.25
CA VAL A 279 -12.67 13.07 -9.92
C VAL A 279 -13.52 14.32 -9.91
N THR A 280 -14.42 14.47 -8.91
CA THR A 280 -15.30 15.62 -8.75
C THR A 280 -15.16 16.24 -7.37
N GLN A 281 -15.03 17.57 -7.30
CA GLN A 281 -14.91 18.27 -6.03
C GLN A 281 -16.24 18.31 -5.27
N LEU A 282 -16.17 18.10 -3.95
CA LEU A 282 -17.25 18.37 -3.03
C LEU A 282 -17.15 19.82 -2.52
N ASN A 283 -18.20 20.61 -2.69
CA ASN A 283 -18.23 21.99 -2.20
C ASN A 283 -18.30 22.03 -0.66
N THR A 284 -17.29 22.62 -0.03
CA THR A 284 -17.23 22.88 1.42
C THR A 284 -17.24 24.38 1.76
N GLY A 285 -17.87 25.20 0.90
CA GLY A 285 -18.04 26.64 1.12
C GLY A 285 -16.71 27.36 1.33
N THR A 286 -16.62 28.12 2.41
CA THR A 286 -15.42 28.87 2.80
C THR A 286 -14.36 28.03 3.52
N VAL A 287 -14.67 26.78 3.90
CA VAL A 287 -13.75 25.88 4.62
C VAL A 287 -12.97 25.06 3.60
N ILE A 288 -11.77 25.54 3.23
CA ILE A 288 -10.96 25.04 2.11
C ILE A 288 -9.52 24.61 2.53
N ARG A 289 -9.28 24.47 3.83
CA ARG A 289 -7.97 24.05 4.38
C ARG A 289 -8.12 22.77 5.19
N ASN A 290 -8.90 21.83 4.61
CA ASN A 290 -9.18 20.57 5.27
C ASN A 290 -7.92 19.71 5.34
N ASN A 291 -7.72 19.05 6.48
CA ASN A 291 -6.75 17.99 6.62
C ASN A 291 -7.38 16.62 6.29
N ASN A 292 -6.70 15.53 6.63
CA ASN A 292 -7.15 14.18 6.35
C ASN A 292 -8.25 13.66 7.29
N ASP A 293 -8.64 14.41 8.35
CA ASP A 293 -9.62 13.94 9.33
C ASP A 293 -11.02 14.37 8.91
N HIS A 294 -11.74 13.49 8.25
CA HIS A 294 -13.11 13.72 7.83
C HIS A 294 -13.88 12.40 7.80
N GLY A 295 -15.22 12.48 7.90
CA GLY A 295 -16.01 11.26 7.80
C GLY A 295 -17.51 11.49 7.80
N ILE A 296 -18.18 10.51 7.23
CA ILE A 296 -19.61 10.52 6.95
C ILE A 296 -20.40 10.01 8.16
N SER A 297 -21.48 10.69 8.52
CA SER A 297 -22.38 10.25 9.59
C SER A 297 -23.05 8.91 9.27
N PHE A 298 -23.39 8.12 10.30
CA PHE A 298 -24.00 6.79 10.14
C PHE A 298 -25.27 6.80 9.26
N ASN A 299 -26.05 7.88 9.30
CA ASN A 299 -27.26 8.01 8.47
C ASN A 299 -26.97 8.55 7.04
N GLY A 300 -25.70 8.78 6.68
CA GLY A 300 -25.28 9.25 5.37
C GLY A 300 -25.73 10.67 4.99
N LYS A 301 -26.11 11.52 5.95
CA LYS A 301 -26.64 12.86 5.65
C LYS A 301 -25.67 14.00 5.89
N LEU A 302 -24.71 13.79 6.79
CA LEU A 302 -23.73 14.78 7.22
C LEU A 302 -22.31 14.29 6.99
N LEU A 303 -21.41 15.24 6.88
CA LEU A 303 -19.97 15.07 6.83
C LEU A 303 -19.34 15.94 7.90
N ALA A 304 -18.49 15.36 8.74
CA ALA A 304 -17.60 16.10 9.62
C ALA A 304 -16.24 16.27 8.94
N ILE A 305 -15.62 17.41 9.13
CA ILE A 305 -14.33 17.78 8.57
C ILE A 305 -13.49 18.50 9.61
N SER A 306 -12.19 18.25 9.61
CA SER A 306 -11.20 19.05 10.34
C SER A 306 -10.52 19.99 9.36
N SER A 307 -10.48 21.27 9.70
CA SER A 307 -9.87 22.29 8.84
C SER A 307 -9.05 23.27 9.66
N SER A 308 -7.89 23.64 9.11
CA SER A 308 -7.01 24.62 9.74
C SER A 308 -7.71 25.96 9.91
N LYS A 309 -7.63 26.48 11.12
CA LYS A 309 -8.15 27.78 11.51
C LYS A 309 -6.98 28.69 11.87
N ASP A 310 -6.75 29.71 11.05
CA ASP A 310 -5.80 30.78 11.38
C ASP A 310 -6.58 31.94 11.97
N ASP A 311 -6.68 31.96 13.28
CA ASP A 311 -7.19 33.13 14.01
C ASP A 311 -6.22 33.55 15.12
N ALA A 312 -6.48 34.69 15.69
CA ALA A 312 -5.67 35.25 16.78
C ALA A 312 -5.62 34.35 18.05
N ALA A 313 -6.45 33.31 18.12
CA ALA A 313 -6.54 32.38 19.24
C ALA A 313 -5.64 31.15 19.13
N GLY A 314 -5.00 30.88 17.95
CA GLY A 314 -4.05 29.79 17.84
C GLY A 314 -3.94 29.15 16.45
N ARG A 315 -2.89 28.31 16.30
CA ARG A 315 -2.69 27.45 15.13
C ARG A 315 -3.27 26.08 15.41
N GLY A 316 -4.07 25.53 14.49
CA GLY A 316 -4.58 24.17 14.60
C GLY A 316 -5.87 23.96 13.84
N SER A 317 -6.32 22.71 13.79
CA SER A 317 -7.61 22.36 13.18
C SER A 317 -8.76 22.58 14.14
N ALA A 318 -9.91 22.93 13.56
CA ALA A 318 -11.21 22.90 14.22
C ALA A 318 -12.14 21.94 13.49
N VAL A 319 -13.09 21.37 14.20
CA VAL A 319 -14.10 20.47 13.64
C VAL A 319 -15.31 21.26 13.14
N TYR A 320 -15.71 20.94 11.92
CA TYR A 320 -16.91 21.49 11.26
C TYR A 320 -17.84 20.37 10.83
N VAL A 321 -19.10 20.68 10.61
CA VAL A 321 -20.12 19.76 10.06
C VAL A 321 -20.84 20.43 8.90
N VAL A 322 -20.96 19.69 7.80
CA VAL A 322 -21.65 20.10 6.57
C VAL A 322 -22.60 19.00 6.09
N LYS A 323 -23.56 19.32 5.23
CA LYS A 323 -24.39 18.31 4.54
C LYS A 323 -23.51 17.48 3.61
N LEU A 324 -23.72 16.16 3.51
CA LEU A 324 -22.93 15.28 2.63
C LEU A 324 -22.97 15.70 1.15
N LYS A 325 -24.03 16.40 0.72
CA LYS A 325 -24.13 16.98 -0.63
C LYS A 325 -23.30 18.25 -0.83
N GLY A 326 -22.69 18.78 0.23
CA GLY A 326 -21.94 20.03 0.24
C GLY A 326 -22.74 21.22 0.72
N GLY A 327 -22.08 22.37 0.80
CA GLY A 327 -22.60 23.66 1.26
C GLY A 327 -21.65 24.33 2.25
N GLU A 328 -22.12 25.34 2.97
CA GLU A 328 -21.33 26.04 3.99
C GLU A 328 -21.26 25.21 5.28
N PRO A 329 -20.05 24.85 5.78
CA PRO A 329 -19.88 24.10 7.02
C PRO A 329 -20.15 24.96 8.26
N ARG A 330 -20.67 24.32 9.29
CA ARG A 330 -20.87 24.92 10.58
C ARG A 330 -19.78 24.49 11.55
N LEU A 331 -19.17 25.44 12.26
CA LEU A 331 -18.18 25.21 13.29
C LEU A 331 -18.80 24.43 14.48
N VAL A 332 -18.11 23.40 14.94
CA VAL A 332 -18.46 22.59 16.12
C VAL A 332 -17.54 22.87 17.29
N THR A 333 -16.21 22.91 17.06
CA THR A 333 -15.22 23.14 18.11
C THR A 333 -14.56 24.51 17.92
N PRO A 334 -14.91 25.53 18.73
CA PRO A 334 -14.29 26.84 18.64
C PRO A 334 -12.84 26.86 19.14
N GLU A 335 -12.50 25.98 20.10
CA GLU A 335 -11.13 25.85 20.63
C GLU A 335 -10.29 24.91 19.74
N THR A 336 -9.03 25.31 19.51
CA THR A 336 -8.06 24.59 18.69
C THR A 336 -6.81 24.21 19.50
N PRO A 337 -6.11 23.11 19.15
CA PRO A 337 -6.43 22.17 18.07
C PRO A 337 -7.52 21.19 18.44
N SER A 338 -8.32 20.80 17.45
CA SER A 338 -9.31 19.72 17.52
C SER A 338 -9.33 18.97 16.20
N TYR A 339 -9.14 17.64 16.23
CA TYR A 339 -9.07 16.75 15.08
C TYR A 339 -10.18 15.71 15.17
N TRP A 340 -11.07 15.70 14.19
CA TRP A 340 -12.22 14.79 14.14
C TRP A 340 -11.76 13.36 13.87
N HIS A 341 -12.42 12.37 14.54
CA HIS A 341 -12.19 10.96 14.26
C HIS A 341 -13.44 10.11 14.14
N GLY A 342 -14.57 10.52 14.72
CA GLY A 342 -15.74 9.66 14.67
C GLY A 342 -17.08 10.37 14.87
N TRP A 343 -18.11 9.71 14.38
CA TRP A 343 -19.52 10.04 14.65
C TRP A 343 -20.08 9.12 15.73
N HIS A 344 -20.90 9.67 16.62
CA HIS A 344 -21.77 8.82 17.42
C HIS A 344 -22.92 8.27 16.53
N PRO A 345 -23.37 7.00 16.69
CA PRO A 345 -24.46 6.43 15.88
C PRO A 345 -25.79 7.18 15.94
N ASN A 346 -26.03 8.02 16.99
CA ASN A 346 -27.19 8.90 17.05
C ASN A 346 -27.14 10.06 16.03
N ASN A 347 -26.02 10.29 15.34
CA ASN A 347 -25.76 11.37 14.38
C ASN A 347 -25.93 12.81 14.94
N LYS A 348 -25.85 12.96 16.26
CA LYS A 348 -25.99 14.24 16.96
C LYS A 348 -24.73 14.68 17.69
N GLU A 349 -23.73 13.79 17.78
CA GLU A 349 -22.46 14.01 18.47
C GLU A 349 -21.30 13.54 17.61
N VAL A 350 -20.16 14.17 17.81
CA VAL A 350 -18.86 13.81 17.23
C VAL A 350 -17.86 13.57 18.35
N ILE A 351 -16.86 12.73 18.03
CA ILE A 351 -15.71 12.45 18.87
C ILE A 351 -14.43 12.89 18.14
N TYR A 352 -13.50 13.44 18.87
CA TYR A 352 -12.28 14.03 18.33
C TYR A 352 -11.17 14.03 19.37
N VAL A 353 -9.93 14.17 18.92
CA VAL A 353 -8.79 14.43 19.82
C VAL A 353 -8.48 15.93 19.85
N ALA A 354 -8.10 16.41 21.02
CA ALA A 354 -7.84 17.83 21.21
C ALA A 354 -6.84 18.09 22.35
N GLN A 355 -6.09 19.19 22.23
CA GLN A 355 -5.40 19.79 23.35
C GLN A 355 -6.20 20.97 23.89
N ARG A 356 -6.16 21.19 25.18
CA ARG A 356 -6.83 22.31 25.85
C ARG A 356 -5.87 23.10 26.71
N LYS A 357 -6.20 24.35 26.98
CA LYS A 357 -5.37 25.26 27.77
C LYS A 357 -5.00 24.62 29.11
N GLY A 358 -3.69 24.55 29.39
CA GLY A 358 -3.14 23.92 30.61
C GLY A 358 -3.03 22.40 30.56
N ILE A 359 -3.42 21.76 29.45
CA ILE A 359 -3.32 20.30 29.23
C ILE A 359 -2.49 20.09 27.97
N PRO A 360 -1.16 19.82 28.08
CA PRO A 360 -0.25 19.77 26.93
C PRO A 360 -0.37 18.48 26.10
N VAL A 361 -1.22 17.54 26.49
CA VAL A 361 -1.44 16.26 25.82
C VAL A 361 -2.77 16.23 25.10
N TYR A 362 -2.85 15.41 24.05
CA TYR A 362 -4.11 15.15 23.36
C TYR A 362 -4.97 14.22 24.19
N ASN A 363 -6.23 14.61 24.40
CA ASN A 363 -7.26 13.79 25.01
C ASN A 363 -8.42 13.61 24.04
N ILE A 364 -9.21 12.56 24.26
CA ILE A 364 -10.43 12.27 23.52
C ILE A 364 -11.58 13.08 24.14
N TYR A 365 -12.29 13.83 23.31
CA TYR A 365 -13.46 14.62 23.68
C TYR A 365 -14.64 14.25 22.80
N ARG A 366 -15.85 14.41 23.35
CA ARG A 366 -17.10 14.40 22.58
C ARG A 366 -17.80 15.75 22.68
N ASN A 367 -18.52 16.12 21.64
CA ASN A 367 -19.36 17.31 21.62
C ASN A 367 -20.60 17.11 20.74
N SER A 368 -21.66 17.85 21.05
CA SER A 368 -22.81 17.96 20.16
C SER A 368 -22.41 18.61 18.84
N ILE A 369 -22.95 18.13 17.72
CA ILE A 369 -22.76 18.79 16.43
C ILE A 369 -23.30 20.22 16.41
N LYS A 370 -24.13 20.63 17.37
CA LYS A 370 -24.61 22.00 17.54
C LYS A 370 -23.59 22.91 18.24
N GLY A 371 -22.49 22.34 18.72
CA GLY A 371 -21.54 22.97 19.62
C GLY A 371 -22.03 22.97 21.07
N GLY A 372 -21.36 23.69 21.94
CA GLY A 372 -21.65 23.77 23.37
C GLY A 372 -20.47 23.24 24.20
N LYS A 373 -20.77 22.83 25.45
CA LYS A 373 -19.76 22.31 26.36
C LYS A 373 -19.34 20.92 25.92
N GLU A 374 -18.05 20.75 25.65
CA GLU A 374 -17.45 19.44 25.36
C GLU A 374 -17.27 18.61 26.64
N VAL A 375 -17.15 17.30 26.48
CA VAL A 375 -16.92 16.33 27.55
C VAL A 375 -15.63 15.58 27.25
N ALA A 376 -14.65 15.66 28.16
CA ALA A 376 -13.45 14.83 28.10
C ALA A 376 -13.80 13.37 28.45
N LEU A 377 -13.35 12.44 27.63
CA LEU A 377 -13.52 11.01 27.81
C LEU A 377 -12.23 10.31 28.29
N THR A 378 -11.10 10.97 28.11
CA THR A 378 -9.81 10.52 28.62
C THR A 378 -9.15 11.62 29.47
N ASP A 379 -8.27 11.17 30.34
CA ASP A 379 -7.39 11.98 31.16
C ASP A 379 -6.04 11.24 31.18
N ILE A 380 -5.14 11.60 30.23
CA ILE A 380 -3.86 10.91 30.05
C ILE A 380 -2.71 11.74 30.59
N SER A 381 -1.62 11.04 30.96
CA SER A 381 -0.43 11.64 31.54
C SER A 381 0.50 12.24 30.46
N GLU A 382 1.38 13.13 30.89
CA GLU A 382 2.45 13.63 30.03
C GLU A 382 3.34 12.47 29.53
N GLY A 383 3.68 12.51 28.25
CA GLY A 383 4.44 11.44 27.57
C GLY A 383 3.59 10.30 27.00
N GLU A 384 2.29 10.26 27.31
CA GLU A 384 1.31 9.43 26.65
C GLU A 384 0.66 10.14 25.46
N HIS A 385 0.05 9.37 24.58
CA HIS A 385 -0.70 9.88 23.44
C HIS A 385 -1.94 9.01 23.17
N VAL A 386 -3.04 9.64 22.75
CA VAL A 386 -4.24 8.97 22.26
C VAL A 386 -4.69 9.61 20.95
N ASP A 387 -5.19 8.78 20.02
CA ASP A 387 -5.65 9.25 18.71
C ASP A 387 -6.67 8.27 18.10
N GLY A 388 -7.15 8.56 16.89
CA GLY A 388 -7.93 7.65 16.04
C GLY A 388 -9.20 7.10 16.68
N CYS A 389 -9.91 7.90 17.47
CA CYS A 389 -11.07 7.45 18.23
C CYS A 389 -12.33 7.29 17.36
N GLU A 390 -12.96 6.11 17.39
CA GLU A 390 -14.15 5.78 16.61
C GLU A 390 -15.18 5.01 17.45
N TYR A 391 -16.47 5.36 17.33
CA TYR A 391 -17.55 4.61 17.97
C TYR A 391 -17.83 3.28 17.27
N SER A 392 -18.12 2.25 18.06
CA SER A 392 -18.76 1.06 17.51
C SER A 392 -20.13 1.39 16.90
N PRO A 393 -20.59 0.64 15.86
CA PRO A 393 -21.87 0.89 15.21
C PRO A 393 -23.09 0.85 16.15
N ASP A 394 -23.00 0.08 17.25
CA ASP A 394 -24.04 0.01 18.28
C ASP A 394 -23.91 1.10 19.36
N GLY A 395 -22.86 1.92 19.31
CA GLY A 395 -22.60 3.04 20.21
C GLY A 395 -22.16 2.66 21.62
N LYS A 396 -21.85 1.38 21.89
CA LYS A 396 -21.47 0.94 23.24
C LYS A 396 -20.01 1.20 23.57
N TYR A 397 -19.12 1.12 22.56
CA TYR A 397 -17.71 1.26 22.72
C TYR A 397 -17.12 2.38 21.88
N ILE A 398 -15.97 2.87 22.31
CA ILE A 398 -15.07 3.72 21.56
C ILE A 398 -13.77 2.94 21.41
N TYR A 399 -13.33 2.73 20.17
CA TYR A 399 -12.03 2.19 19.83
C TYR A 399 -11.07 3.33 19.53
N TYR A 400 -9.82 3.20 19.95
CA TYR A 400 -8.81 4.24 19.77
C TYR A 400 -7.41 3.63 19.84
N ASN A 401 -6.40 4.38 19.46
CA ASN A 401 -5.02 4.01 19.74
C ASN A 401 -4.46 4.86 20.88
N GLY A 402 -3.62 4.22 21.71
CA GLY A 402 -3.02 4.88 22.87
C GLY A 402 -1.70 4.23 23.29
N SER A 403 -0.81 5.05 23.89
CA SER A 403 0.52 4.61 24.35
C SER A 403 0.60 4.38 25.87
N HIS A 404 -0.51 4.08 26.51
CA HIS A 404 -0.63 3.92 27.98
C HIS A 404 0.31 2.86 28.57
N THR A 405 0.68 1.83 27.82
CA THR A 405 1.57 0.75 28.26
C THR A 405 3.00 0.86 27.70
N GLY A 406 3.38 2.07 27.22
CA GLY A 406 4.72 2.33 26.73
C GLY A 406 4.93 2.12 25.23
N ASN A 407 3.96 1.52 24.52
CA ASN A 407 3.93 1.38 23.07
C ASN A 407 2.56 1.81 22.53
N MET A 408 2.50 2.27 21.27
CA MET A 408 1.24 2.63 20.61
C MET A 408 0.48 1.35 20.26
N GLN A 409 -0.66 1.14 20.92
CA GLN A 409 -1.49 -0.05 20.78
C GLN A 409 -2.96 0.32 20.58
N LEU A 410 -3.77 -0.62 20.12
CA LEU A 410 -5.21 -0.44 20.03
C LEU A 410 -5.87 -0.70 21.38
N TRP A 411 -6.84 0.13 21.68
CA TRP A 411 -7.63 0.11 22.92
C TRP A 411 -9.12 0.23 22.60
N ARG A 412 -9.92 -0.20 23.56
CA ARG A 412 -11.35 0.00 23.60
C ARG A 412 -11.76 0.53 24.97
N MET A 413 -12.79 1.37 25.02
CA MET A 413 -13.43 1.84 26.24
C MET A 413 -14.96 1.90 26.06
N ASN A 414 -15.72 1.96 27.17
CA ASN A 414 -17.14 2.26 27.10
C ASN A 414 -17.38 3.66 26.52
N ALA A 415 -18.57 3.90 25.96
CA ALA A 415 -18.93 5.19 25.36
C ALA A 415 -18.90 6.40 26.33
N ASP A 416 -18.87 6.15 27.64
CA ASP A 416 -18.73 7.15 28.70
C ASP A 416 -17.25 7.42 29.11
N GLY A 417 -16.29 6.74 28.51
CA GLY A 417 -14.85 6.85 28.78
C GLY A 417 -14.31 5.89 29.85
N THR A 418 -15.17 5.06 30.46
CA THR A 418 -14.78 4.06 31.47
C THR A 418 -14.38 2.73 30.85
N GLY A 419 -13.83 1.80 31.65
CA GLY A 419 -13.60 0.42 31.24
C GLY A 419 -12.59 0.26 30.11
N ARG A 420 -11.44 0.95 30.20
CA ARG A 420 -10.37 0.88 29.19
C ARG A 420 -9.75 -0.50 29.13
N GLU A 421 -9.64 -1.05 27.94
CA GLU A 421 -9.11 -2.39 27.65
C GLU A 421 -8.16 -2.34 26.47
N GLN A 422 -6.95 -2.88 26.62
CA GLN A 422 -5.98 -3.02 25.53
C GLN A 422 -6.34 -4.21 24.63
N LEU A 423 -6.24 -4.04 23.31
CA LEU A 423 -6.62 -5.05 22.32
C LEU A 423 -5.42 -5.65 21.57
N THR A 424 -4.31 -4.92 21.46
CA THR A 424 -3.07 -5.40 20.79
C THR A 424 -1.88 -5.30 21.72
N PHE A 425 -0.90 -6.24 21.58
CA PHE A 425 0.19 -6.41 22.55
C PHE A 425 1.53 -6.71 21.87
N ASP A 426 1.67 -6.35 20.59
CA ASP A 426 2.86 -6.65 19.81
C ASP A 426 3.86 -5.47 19.78
N GLU A 427 5.00 -5.66 19.11
CA GLU A 427 6.08 -4.67 18.99
C GLU A 427 5.79 -3.54 18.00
N TYR A 428 4.80 -3.70 17.12
CA TYR A 428 4.42 -2.71 16.14
C TYR A 428 3.73 -1.51 16.78
N LYS A 429 3.72 -0.36 16.08
CA LYS A 429 2.96 0.83 16.49
C LYS A 429 1.62 0.79 15.75
N ASN A 430 0.54 0.50 16.47
CA ASN A 430 -0.80 0.28 15.93
C ASN A 430 -1.64 1.54 16.02
N TRP A 431 -2.14 2.04 14.88
CA TRP A 431 -2.82 3.31 14.75
C TRP A 431 -4.15 3.18 14.02
N PHE A 432 -5.10 4.10 14.31
CA PHE A 432 -6.35 4.32 13.60
C PHE A 432 -7.20 3.05 13.44
N PRO A 433 -7.79 2.53 14.54
CA PRO A 433 -8.70 1.40 14.48
C PRO A 433 -10.04 1.80 13.85
N HIS A 434 -10.38 1.19 12.70
CA HIS A 434 -11.65 1.40 12.00
C HIS A 434 -12.54 0.17 12.10
N ILE A 435 -13.72 0.36 12.70
CA ILE A 435 -14.67 -0.72 12.93
C ILE A 435 -15.53 -0.92 11.68
N SER A 436 -15.67 -2.18 11.25
CA SER A 436 -16.56 -2.51 10.13
C SER A 436 -18.01 -2.13 10.45
N PRO A 437 -18.83 -1.74 9.46
CA PRO A 437 -20.24 -1.40 9.66
C PRO A 437 -21.08 -2.48 10.34
N ASP A 438 -20.73 -3.77 10.17
CA ASP A 438 -21.37 -4.90 10.86
C ASP A 438 -20.88 -5.13 12.30
N GLY A 439 -19.89 -4.34 12.76
CA GLY A 439 -19.34 -4.37 14.10
C GLY A 439 -18.42 -5.57 14.41
N LYS A 440 -18.00 -6.34 13.39
CA LYS A 440 -17.26 -7.60 13.63
C LYS A 440 -15.76 -7.48 13.52
N TRP A 441 -15.26 -6.51 12.75
CA TRP A 441 -13.86 -6.40 12.38
C TRP A 441 -13.28 -5.03 12.69
N ILE A 442 -11.97 -4.99 12.96
CA ILE A 442 -11.16 -3.78 13.06
C ILE A 442 -10.10 -3.85 11.96
N ALA A 443 -10.06 -2.87 11.06
CA ALA A 443 -8.93 -2.62 10.17
C ALA A 443 -8.10 -1.47 10.73
N PHE A 444 -6.78 -1.57 10.66
CA PHE A 444 -5.86 -0.58 11.22
C PHE A 444 -4.50 -0.62 10.54
N ILE A 445 -3.70 0.42 10.73
CA ILE A 445 -2.34 0.52 10.22
C ILE A 445 -1.33 0.21 11.31
N SER A 446 -0.27 -0.52 10.94
CA SER A 446 0.83 -0.86 11.84
C SER A 446 2.15 -0.39 11.24
N PHE A 447 2.89 0.39 12.01
CA PHE A 447 4.24 0.84 11.69
C PHE A 447 5.28 -0.11 12.28
N PRO A 448 6.49 -0.19 11.68
CA PRO A 448 7.58 -1.00 12.20
C PRO A 448 7.99 -0.60 13.62
N PRO A 449 8.64 -1.51 14.36
CA PRO A 449 9.06 -1.27 15.76
C PRO A 449 10.05 -0.11 15.94
N ASP A 450 10.83 0.24 14.93
CA ASP A 450 11.82 1.34 14.95
C ASP A 450 11.22 2.74 14.82
N ILE A 451 9.93 2.86 14.53
CA ILE A 451 9.24 4.15 14.54
C ILE A 451 9.00 4.61 15.99
N GLU A 452 9.20 5.90 16.23
CA GLU A 452 8.94 6.52 17.55
C GLU A 452 7.48 6.26 17.98
N LYS A 453 7.26 5.92 19.25
CA LYS A 453 5.99 5.36 19.76
C LYS A 453 4.77 6.26 19.55
N ASN A 454 4.93 7.58 19.61
CA ASN A 454 3.85 8.56 19.46
C ASN A 454 3.85 9.21 18.06
N SER A 455 4.50 8.59 17.07
CA SER A 455 4.60 9.10 15.71
C SER A 455 3.97 8.16 14.69
N HIS A 456 3.34 8.75 13.67
CA HIS A 456 2.76 8.05 12.52
C HIS A 456 3.16 8.74 11.21
N PRO A 457 4.47 8.71 10.86
CA PRO A 457 5.01 9.47 9.72
C PRO A 457 4.48 8.97 8.37
N SER A 458 4.49 9.85 7.37
CA SER A 458 4.28 9.48 5.97
C SER A 458 5.49 8.73 5.41
N TYR A 459 5.29 8.00 4.32
CA TYR A 459 6.35 7.41 3.49
C TYR A 459 7.22 6.39 4.24
N LYS A 460 6.56 5.43 4.87
CA LYS A 460 7.18 4.29 5.56
C LYS A 460 6.66 2.96 5.01
N ARG A 461 7.40 1.90 5.26
CA ARG A 461 6.91 0.53 5.06
C ARG A 461 5.94 0.21 6.19
N VAL A 462 4.67 0.05 5.86
CA VAL A 462 3.61 -0.20 6.82
C VAL A 462 2.79 -1.42 6.44
N MET A 463 2.00 -1.91 7.38
CA MET A 463 1.06 -2.99 7.15
C MET A 463 -0.36 -2.49 7.44
N LEU A 464 -1.32 -2.91 6.63
CA LEU A 464 -2.72 -2.93 7.05
C LEU A 464 -3.00 -4.28 7.69
N ARG A 465 -3.66 -4.24 8.82
CA ARG A 465 -3.98 -5.44 9.61
C ARG A 465 -5.47 -5.49 9.90
N LEU A 466 -5.97 -6.71 10.09
CA LEU A 466 -7.36 -7.01 10.39
C LEU A 466 -7.43 -7.89 11.64
N MET A 467 -8.34 -7.57 12.56
CA MET A 467 -8.63 -8.40 13.73
C MET A 467 -10.12 -8.39 14.05
N PRO A 468 -10.63 -9.38 14.81
CA PRO A 468 -12.00 -9.33 15.35
C PRO A 468 -12.19 -8.13 16.28
N ALA A 469 -13.36 -7.47 16.23
CA ALA A 469 -13.68 -6.32 17.08
C ALA A 469 -13.70 -6.64 18.58
N GLY A 470 -13.90 -7.90 18.94
CA GLY A 470 -13.83 -8.39 20.31
C GLY A 470 -12.42 -8.66 20.84
N GLY A 471 -11.38 -8.44 20.02
CA GLY A 471 -10.00 -8.81 20.33
C GLY A 471 -9.58 -10.12 19.66
N GLY A 472 -8.28 -10.40 19.67
CA GLY A 472 -7.68 -11.58 19.06
C GLY A 472 -6.40 -11.22 18.30
N GLU A 473 -5.75 -12.21 17.67
CA GLU A 473 -4.50 -12.00 16.95
C GLU A 473 -4.75 -11.24 15.62
N PRO A 474 -4.06 -10.10 15.39
CA PRO A 474 -4.15 -9.38 14.14
C PRO A 474 -3.50 -10.14 12.98
N LYS A 475 -4.16 -10.12 11.82
CA LYS A 475 -3.62 -10.67 10.56
C LYS A 475 -3.22 -9.55 9.62
N VAL A 476 -2.07 -9.68 8.97
CA VAL A 476 -1.66 -8.75 7.91
C VAL A 476 -2.50 -9.00 6.66
N ILE A 477 -3.12 -7.96 6.15
CA ILE A 477 -3.94 -8.01 4.94
C ILE A 477 -3.30 -7.25 3.76
N ALA A 478 -2.40 -6.30 4.03
CA ALA A 478 -1.60 -5.65 2.99
C ALA A 478 -0.27 -5.14 3.54
N TYR A 479 0.75 -5.17 2.67
CA TYR A 479 2.03 -4.49 2.86
C TYR A 479 2.09 -3.34 1.87
N LEU A 480 2.47 -2.15 2.32
CA LEU A 480 2.52 -0.98 1.47
C LEU A 480 3.59 0.03 1.91
N TYR A 481 3.94 0.88 0.97
CA TYR A 481 4.67 2.10 1.25
C TYR A 481 3.63 3.21 1.45
N GLY A 482 3.55 3.78 2.67
CA GLY A 482 2.47 4.69 3.08
C GLY A 482 2.71 5.33 4.44
N GLY A 483 1.71 5.35 5.30
CA GLY A 483 1.77 5.91 6.65
C GLY A 483 0.68 6.94 6.90
N GLN A 484 1.03 8.14 7.37
CA GLN A 484 0.08 9.24 7.53
C GLN A 484 -0.67 9.50 6.20
N GLY A 485 -2.00 9.54 6.25
CA GLY A 485 -2.86 9.70 5.09
C GLY A 485 -3.35 8.39 4.45
N THR A 486 -2.76 7.25 4.84
CA THR A 486 -3.12 5.94 4.28
C THR A 486 -4.54 5.53 4.64
N ILE A 487 -4.87 5.50 5.95
CA ILE A 487 -6.17 5.03 6.47
C ILE A 487 -6.53 5.77 7.78
N ASN A 488 -6.43 7.08 7.81
CA ASN A 488 -6.65 7.89 9.03
C ASN A 488 -8.13 8.01 9.43
N VAL A 489 -9.06 7.61 8.59
CA VAL A 489 -10.51 7.82 8.74
C VAL A 489 -11.27 6.55 8.43
N PRO A 490 -12.55 6.42 8.88
CA PRO A 490 -13.37 5.25 8.59
C PRO A 490 -13.42 4.95 7.09
N SER A 491 -12.88 3.79 6.69
CA SER A 491 -12.61 3.45 5.29
C SER A 491 -13.31 2.18 4.80
N TRP A 492 -14.22 1.62 5.58
CA TRP A 492 -14.96 0.42 5.24
C TRP A 492 -16.06 0.68 4.21
N SER A 493 -16.24 -0.27 3.29
CA SER A 493 -17.42 -0.33 2.44
C SER A 493 -18.68 -0.62 3.26
N PRO A 494 -19.87 -0.16 2.82
CA PRO A 494 -21.11 -0.36 3.57
C PRO A 494 -21.48 -1.83 3.83
N ASP A 495 -20.98 -2.76 3.00
CA ASP A 495 -21.20 -4.20 3.15
C ASP A 495 -20.17 -4.91 4.03
N SER A 496 -19.24 -4.17 4.64
CA SER A 496 -18.17 -4.67 5.53
C SER A 496 -17.20 -5.65 4.87
N LYS A 497 -17.04 -5.61 3.54
CA LYS A 497 -16.15 -6.53 2.82
C LYS A 497 -14.90 -5.90 2.29
N GLN A 498 -14.91 -4.58 2.08
CA GLN A 498 -13.78 -3.88 1.50
C GLN A 498 -13.36 -2.70 2.38
N ILE A 499 -12.09 -2.34 2.26
CA ILE A 499 -11.56 -1.09 2.78
C ILE A 499 -10.97 -0.27 1.63
N ALA A 500 -10.96 1.06 1.79
CA ALA A 500 -10.26 1.97 0.91
C ALA A 500 -9.06 2.57 1.64
N PHE A 501 -7.95 2.77 0.93
CA PHE A 501 -6.73 3.31 1.52
C PHE A 501 -5.85 3.98 0.46
N VAL A 502 -4.81 4.66 0.89
CA VAL A 502 -3.81 5.27 0.01
C VAL A 502 -2.45 4.65 0.23
N SER A 503 -1.79 4.23 -0.84
CA SER A 503 -0.37 3.91 -0.86
C SER A 503 0.42 4.97 -1.63
N ASN A 504 1.74 5.03 -1.41
CA ASN A 504 2.62 6.04 -1.96
C ASN A 504 3.72 5.43 -2.83
N SER A 505 4.24 6.23 -3.75
CA SER A 505 5.44 5.91 -4.51
C SER A 505 6.13 7.20 -4.93
N GLY A 506 7.44 7.28 -4.82
CA GLY A 506 8.24 8.36 -5.40
C GLY A 506 8.14 8.41 -6.94
N LYS A 507 8.85 9.37 -7.55
CA LYS A 507 8.93 9.51 -9.01
C LYS A 507 9.86 8.51 -9.64
#